data_0d17dffbcecfd2abedbc2701f6a0a413
#
_entry.id   0d17dffbcecfd2abedbc2701f6a0a413
#
_cell.length_a   1.000
_cell.length_b   1.000
_cell.length_c   1.000
_cell.angle_alpha   90.00
_cell.angle_beta   90.00
_cell.angle_gamma   90.00
#
_symmetry.space_group_name_H-M   'P 1'
#
loop_
_entity.id
_entity.type
_entity.pdbx_description
1 polymer ?
#
loop_
_entity_poly.entity_id
_entity_poly.type
_entity_poly.pdbx_seq_one_letter_code
_entity_poly.pdbx_strand_id
1 'polypeptide(L)'
;MLNALLLQRIFSIPTDTLLIIFLKYSQELRDFCGFDSVPDGSKFTRFKQDFLLNLQSMFDHLVDLTEPICQKLDSFLASMAIFDTSGIEAWVTENNPKYANRIIKQLKAFKKSHNLDDSYDPYKAAYGSMPTHAASNQAIQQMYINGHFCYAYKFGIITNGLGIVRDITFYNRDFLKAHPDIVVGKKSDSPDEDKSLADSKALLPVLIDFFQKHPLIALKTFLGDAAFDAINIYKSLFEEIGFQKAFIPLKTKLSVEGTDYTVNENGIPSGISLLALYIYK
;
A
#
# COMPACT_ATOMS: atom_id res chain seq x y z
N MET A 1 10.62 -4.69 25.68
CA MET A 1 9.34 -4.14 25.11
C MET A 1 9.14 -4.52 23.65
N LEU A 2 10.08 -4.25 22.75
CA LEU A 2 9.96 -4.63 21.33
C LEU A 2 9.69 -6.13 21.14
N ASN A 3 10.48 -6.99 21.80
CA ASN A 3 10.28 -8.45 21.73
C ASN A 3 8.87 -8.88 22.16
N ALA A 4 8.30 -8.23 23.18
CA ALA A 4 6.93 -8.52 23.61
C ALA A 4 5.89 -8.14 22.54
N LEU A 5 6.08 -7.02 21.82
CA LEU A 5 5.21 -6.64 20.71
C LEU A 5 5.40 -7.57 19.49
N LEU A 6 6.61 -8.07 19.25
CA LEU A 6 6.86 -9.10 18.23
C LEU A 6 6.14 -10.41 18.58
N LEU A 7 6.23 -10.88 19.85
CA LEU A 7 5.45 -12.04 20.31
C LEU A 7 3.95 -11.82 20.12
N GLN A 8 3.45 -10.63 20.44
CA GLN A 8 2.04 -10.29 20.23
C GLN A 8 1.60 -10.52 18.77
N ARG A 9 2.44 -10.17 17.81
CA ARG A 9 2.17 -10.36 16.38
C ARG A 9 2.32 -11.81 15.94
N ILE A 10 3.40 -12.47 16.35
CA ILE A 10 3.69 -13.88 15.98
C ILE A 10 2.57 -14.81 16.48
N PHE A 11 2.12 -14.62 17.71
CA PHE A 11 1.05 -15.44 18.30
C PHE A 11 -0.35 -14.87 18.09
N SER A 12 -0.50 -13.83 17.26
CA SER A 12 -1.81 -13.19 16.96
C SER A 12 -2.58 -12.80 18.22
N ILE A 13 -1.89 -12.31 19.26
CA ILE A 13 -2.51 -11.88 20.51
C ILE A 13 -3.22 -10.54 20.28
N PRO A 14 -4.57 -10.46 20.43
CA PRO A 14 -5.34 -9.31 19.94
C PRO A 14 -5.19 -8.05 20.79
N THR A 15 -4.81 -8.16 22.07
CA THR A 15 -4.75 -7.00 22.98
C THR A 15 -3.51 -7.01 23.86
N ASP A 16 -3.07 -5.80 24.27
CA ASP A 16 -1.97 -5.66 25.23
C ASP A 16 -2.31 -6.31 26.58
N THR A 17 -3.58 -6.25 26.99
CA THR A 17 -4.04 -6.89 28.24
C THR A 17 -3.80 -8.38 28.20
N LEU A 18 -4.13 -9.04 27.09
CA LEU A 18 -3.92 -10.47 26.93
C LEU A 18 -2.42 -10.81 26.84
N LEU A 19 -1.62 -10.00 26.14
CA LEU A 19 -0.17 -10.13 26.13
C LEU A 19 0.43 -10.08 27.54
N ILE A 20 0.00 -9.11 28.37
CA ILE A 20 0.45 -8.97 29.76
C ILE A 20 0.08 -10.22 30.58
N ILE A 21 -1.09 -10.79 30.36
CA ILE A 21 -1.50 -12.06 31.01
C ILE A 21 -0.56 -13.19 30.60
N PHE A 22 -0.28 -13.38 29.31
CA PHE A 22 0.66 -14.40 28.84
C PHE A 22 2.04 -14.22 29.49
N LEU A 23 2.56 -12.99 29.52
CA LEU A 23 3.85 -12.69 30.14
C LEU A 23 3.83 -12.94 31.66
N LYS A 24 2.70 -12.78 32.36
CA LYS A 24 2.59 -13.10 33.80
C LYS A 24 2.66 -14.59 34.07
N TYR A 25 2.12 -15.41 33.20
CA TYR A 25 2.03 -16.85 33.41
C TYR A 25 3.17 -17.67 32.77
N SER A 26 3.96 -17.11 31.85
CA SER A 26 5.12 -17.79 31.25
C SER A 26 6.42 -17.09 31.61
N GLN A 27 7.26 -17.79 32.34
CA GLN A 27 8.59 -17.32 32.67
C GLN A 27 9.47 -17.26 31.41
N GLU A 28 9.40 -18.26 30.56
CA GLU A 28 10.19 -18.36 29.34
C GLU A 28 9.91 -17.15 28.40
N LEU A 29 8.65 -16.73 28.29
CA LEU A 29 8.30 -15.54 27.49
C LEU A 29 8.80 -14.25 28.13
N ARG A 30 8.79 -14.15 29.47
CA ARG A 30 9.40 -13.01 30.19
C ARG A 30 10.89 -12.93 29.95
N ASP A 31 11.59 -14.06 30.12
CA ASP A 31 13.05 -14.16 29.94
C ASP A 31 13.44 -13.81 28.49
N PHE A 32 12.68 -14.32 27.49
CA PHE A 32 12.85 -13.93 26.10
C PHE A 32 12.69 -12.43 25.85
N CYS A 33 11.76 -11.80 26.57
CA CYS A 33 11.53 -10.35 26.47
C CYS A 33 12.53 -9.53 27.32
N GLY A 34 13.35 -10.14 28.14
CA GLY A 34 14.28 -9.49 29.05
C GLY A 34 13.56 -8.74 30.20
N PHE A 35 12.47 -9.32 30.72
CA PHE A 35 11.69 -8.72 31.81
C PHE A 35 11.92 -9.45 33.13
N ASP A 36 12.51 -8.78 34.13
CA ASP A 36 12.52 -9.25 35.52
C ASP A 36 11.13 -9.26 36.12
N SER A 37 10.32 -8.24 35.78
CA SER A 37 8.91 -8.13 36.16
C SER A 37 8.07 -7.63 35.00
N VAL A 38 6.83 -8.14 34.88
CA VAL A 38 5.95 -7.80 33.76
C VAL A 38 5.55 -6.33 33.83
N PRO A 39 5.81 -5.53 32.79
CA PRO A 39 5.40 -4.13 32.73
C PRO A 39 3.87 -3.99 32.72
N ASP A 40 3.35 -2.91 33.28
CA ASP A 40 1.93 -2.56 33.17
C ASP A 40 1.57 -2.03 31.75
N GLY A 41 0.27 -1.97 31.45
CA GLY A 41 -0.22 -1.53 30.15
C GLY A 41 0.17 -0.09 29.78
N SER A 42 0.35 0.80 30.75
CA SER A 42 0.73 2.18 30.49
C SER A 42 2.17 2.29 29.98
N LYS A 43 3.05 1.38 30.38
CA LYS A 43 4.41 1.29 29.85
C LYS A 43 4.42 0.83 28.39
N PHE A 44 3.55 -0.10 28.01
CA PHE A 44 3.39 -0.49 26.62
C PHE A 44 2.89 0.67 25.76
N THR A 45 1.90 1.42 26.23
CA THR A 45 1.38 2.59 25.52
C THR A 45 2.47 3.66 25.32
N ARG A 46 3.20 4.02 26.39
CA ARG A 46 4.30 4.99 26.31
C ARG A 46 5.41 4.52 25.36
N PHE A 47 5.82 3.25 25.48
CA PHE A 47 6.83 2.69 24.59
C PHE A 47 6.41 2.79 23.11
N LYS A 48 5.15 2.46 22.79
CA LYS A 48 4.64 2.58 21.42
C LYS A 48 4.69 4.02 20.91
N GLN A 49 4.35 4.99 21.75
CA GLN A 49 4.39 6.42 21.39
C GLN A 49 5.82 6.92 21.17
N ASP A 50 6.72 6.61 22.08
CA ASP A 50 8.12 7.05 22.03
C ASP A 50 8.90 6.37 20.90
N PHE A 51 8.62 5.07 20.68
CA PHE A 51 9.32 4.27 19.69
C PHE A 51 8.87 4.55 18.24
N LEU A 52 7.65 5.05 18.06
CA LEU A 52 7.09 5.37 16.74
C LEU A 52 8.01 6.29 15.94
N LEU A 53 8.64 7.26 16.58
CA LEU A 53 9.55 8.23 15.92
C LEU A 53 10.82 7.58 15.36
N ASN A 54 11.24 6.44 15.91
CA ASN A 54 12.46 5.74 15.52
C ASN A 54 12.19 4.48 14.67
N LEU A 55 10.92 4.12 14.49
CA LEU A 55 10.54 2.86 13.84
C LEU A 55 11.01 2.80 12.38
N GLN A 56 10.84 3.89 11.65
CA GLN A 56 11.29 3.97 10.24
C GLN A 56 12.81 3.84 10.14
N SER A 57 13.54 4.60 10.92
CA SER A 57 15.02 4.54 10.92
C SER A 57 15.55 3.15 11.29
N MET A 58 14.91 2.48 12.27
CA MET A 58 15.26 1.10 12.60
C MET A 58 14.96 0.14 11.43
N PHE A 59 13.84 0.32 10.76
CA PHE A 59 13.47 -0.49 9.61
C PHE A 59 14.47 -0.30 8.46
N ASP A 60 14.79 0.96 8.13
CA ASP A 60 15.77 1.27 7.08
C ASP A 60 17.14 0.64 7.38
N HIS A 61 17.59 0.71 8.64
CA HIS A 61 18.83 0.04 9.07
C HIS A 61 18.76 -1.48 8.93
N LEU A 62 17.63 -2.12 9.26
CA LEU A 62 17.44 -3.56 9.05
C LEU A 62 17.47 -3.93 7.57
N VAL A 63 16.94 -3.07 6.71
CA VAL A 63 17.01 -3.24 5.25
C VAL A 63 18.47 -3.30 4.81
N ASP A 64 19.31 -2.35 5.21
CA ASP A 64 20.73 -2.33 4.85
C ASP A 64 21.49 -3.52 5.42
N LEU A 65 21.27 -3.89 6.68
CA LEU A 65 21.91 -5.03 7.33
C LEU A 65 21.55 -6.37 6.67
N THR A 66 20.34 -6.51 6.17
CA THR A 66 19.86 -7.76 5.55
C THR A 66 20.20 -7.87 4.07
N GLU A 67 20.58 -6.79 3.40
CA GLU A 67 20.89 -6.81 1.97
C GLU A 67 22.01 -7.80 1.61
N PRO A 68 23.17 -7.85 2.30
CA PRO A 68 24.21 -8.84 2.01
C PRO A 68 23.74 -10.28 2.17
N ILE A 69 22.79 -10.52 3.07
CA ILE A 69 22.19 -11.85 3.28
C ILE A 69 21.29 -12.20 2.09
N CYS A 70 20.45 -11.28 1.65
CA CYS A 70 19.60 -11.46 0.47
C CYS A 70 20.43 -11.76 -0.78
N GLN A 71 21.52 -11.01 -0.98
CA GLN A 71 22.43 -11.21 -2.12
C GLN A 71 23.12 -12.58 -2.09
N LYS A 72 23.45 -13.11 -0.90
CA LYS A 72 24.01 -14.45 -0.74
C LYS A 72 23.00 -15.56 -1.00
N LEU A 73 21.73 -15.35 -0.64
CA LEU A 73 20.67 -16.33 -0.84
C LEU A 73 20.36 -16.50 -2.33
N ASP A 74 20.07 -15.40 -3.01
CA ASP A 74 19.84 -15.36 -4.44
C ASP A 74 19.97 -13.91 -4.94
N SER A 75 21.06 -13.62 -5.64
CA SER A 75 21.37 -12.27 -6.13
C SER A 75 20.41 -11.78 -7.21
N PHE A 76 19.80 -12.69 -7.99
CA PHE A 76 18.80 -12.32 -8.99
C PHE A 76 17.51 -11.90 -8.32
N LEU A 77 16.98 -12.70 -7.40
CA LEU A 77 15.77 -12.38 -6.65
C LEU A 77 15.98 -11.16 -5.75
N ALA A 78 17.15 -11.02 -5.11
CA ALA A 78 17.47 -9.86 -4.30
C ALA A 78 17.50 -8.55 -5.11
N SER A 79 17.86 -8.60 -6.40
CA SER A 79 17.91 -7.44 -7.29
C SER A 79 16.55 -7.05 -7.91
N MET A 80 15.46 -7.70 -7.53
CA MET A 80 14.11 -7.33 -7.96
C MET A 80 13.50 -6.27 -7.05
N ALA A 81 12.71 -5.37 -7.64
CA ALA A 81 11.77 -4.49 -6.94
C ALA A 81 10.35 -4.86 -7.34
N ILE A 82 9.59 -5.39 -6.41
CA ILE A 82 8.17 -5.67 -6.58
C ILE A 82 7.43 -4.58 -5.82
N PHE A 83 6.70 -3.74 -6.53
CA PHE A 83 5.97 -2.63 -5.94
C PHE A 83 4.46 -2.87 -6.00
N ASP A 84 3.82 -2.65 -4.87
CA ASP A 84 2.37 -2.66 -4.75
C ASP A 84 1.90 -1.66 -3.70
N THR A 85 0.62 -1.31 -3.72
CA THR A 85 0.02 -0.42 -2.75
C THR A 85 -1.09 -1.11 -1.99
N SER A 86 -1.29 -0.69 -0.75
CA SER A 86 -2.36 -1.20 0.10
C SER A 86 -2.84 -0.13 1.07
N GLY A 87 -3.79 -0.46 1.92
CA GLY A 87 -4.29 0.43 2.95
C GLY A 87 -4.54 -0.28 4.27
N ILE A 88 -4.32 0.44 5.35
CA ILE A 88 -4.71 0.01 6.69
C ILE A 88 -5.98 0.76 7.07
N GLU A 89 -7.10 0.03 7.17
CA GLU A 89 -8.37 0.61 7.59
C GLU A 89 -8.22 1.30 8.95
N ALA A 90 -8.66 2.55 9.01
CA ALA A 90 -8.47 3.38 10.19
C ALA A 90 -9.69 3.32 11.12
N TRP A 91 -9.42 3.44 12.41
CA TRP A 91 -10.48 3.54 13.42
C TRP A 91 -11.02 4.98 13.49
N VAL A 92 -11.93 5.31 12.54
CA VAL A 92 -12.52 6.65 12.41
C VAL A 92 -14.05 6.58 12.32
N THR A 93 -14.71 7.71 12.59
CA THR A 93 -16.18 7.80 12.59
C THR A 93 -16.78 7.44 11.23
N GLU A 94 -16.08 7.80 10.15
CA GLU A 94 -16.50 7.58 8.77
C GLU A 94 -16.55 6.08 8.41
N ASN A 95 -15.75 5.24 9.06
CA ASN A 95 -15.79 3.78 8.90
C ASN A 95 -16.89 3.12 9.74
N ASN A 96 -17.59 3.88 10.59
CA ASN A 96 -18.72 3.33 11.31
C ASN A 96 -19.91 3.12 10.36
N PRO A 97 -20.48 1.92 10.24
CA PRO A 97 -21.63 1.66 9.37
C PRO A 97 -22.81 2.59 9.62
N LYS A 98 -23.00 3.09 10.85
CA LYS A 98 -24.06 4.05 11.18
C LYS A 98 -23.86 5.39 10.49
N TYR A 99 -22.63 5.78 10.17
CA TYR A 99 -22.32 7.03 9.49
C TYR A 99 -22.87 7.02 8.06
N ALA A 100 -22.51 6.05 7.24
CA ALA A 100 -23.00 5.87 5.89
C ALA A 100 -24.53 5.66 5.86
N ASN A 101 -25.04 4.78 6.73
CA ASN A 101 -26.48 4.48 6.80
C ASN A 101 -27.34 5.71 7.14
N ARG A 102 -26.85 6.64 7.95
CA ARG A 102 -27.53 7.90 8.23
C ARG A 102 -27.68 8.74 6.96
N ILE A 103 -26.63 8.88 6.17
CA ILE A 103 -26.63 9.66 4.93
C ILE A 103 -27.56 8.99 3.91
N ILE A 104 -27.45 7.67 3.72
CA ILE A 104 -28.32 6.90 2.81
C ILE A 104 -29.79 7.07 3.18
N LYS A 105 -30.14 7.02 4.48
CA LYS A 105 -31.50 7.21 4.96
C LYS A 105 -32.03 8.61 4.60
N GLN A 106 -31.23 9.64 4.76
CA GLN A 106 -31.58 11.01 4.39
C GLN A 106 -31.82 11.14 2.88
N LEU A 107 -30.96 10.58 2.05
CA LEU A 107 -31.07 10.61 0.60
C LEU A 107 -32.24 9.77 0.06
N LYS A 108 -32.57 8.65 0.71
CA LYS A 108 -33.83 7.92 0.40
C LYS A 108 -35.07 8.73 0.72
N ALA A 109 -35.08 9.45 1.85
CA ALA A 109 -36.19 10.37 2.17
C ALA A 109 -36.26 11.52 1.17
N PHE A 110 -35.13 12.08 0.76
CA PHE A 110 -35.04 13.11 -0.27
C PHE A 110 -35.58 12.61 -1.62
N LYS A 111 -35.18 11.42 -2.09
CA LYS A 111 -35.73 10.80 -3.31
C LYS A 111 -37.26 10.74 -3.26
N LYS A 112 -37.81 10.28 -2.15
CA LYS A 112 -39.28 10.14 -1.97
C LYS A 112 -39.97 11.49 -1.94
N SER A 113 -39.45 12.49 -1.23
CA SER A 113 -40.11 13.82 -1.09
C SER A 113 -40.08 14.64 -2.38
N HIS A 114 -39.12 14.40 -3.27
CA HIS A 114 -38.98 15.11 -4.54
C HIS A 114 -39.43 14.28 -5.75
N ASN A 115 -40.03 13.09 -5.50
CA ASN A 115 -40.54 12.20 -6.55
C ASN A 115 -39.47 11.91 -7.64
N LEU A 116 -38.19 11.73 -7.23
CA LEU A 116 -37.12 11.42 -8.16
C LEU A 116 -37.30 9.99 -8.71
N ASP A 117 -37.02 9.84 -9.99
CA ASP A 117 -37.12 8.57 -10.70
C ASP A 117 -36.04 7.56 -10.32
N ASP A 118 -35.98 6.40 -10.97
CA ASP A 118 -35.04 5.35 -10.67
C ASP A 118 -33.62 5.62 -11.19
N SER A 119 -33.41 6.69 -11.95
CA SER A 119 -32.06 7.13 -12.33
C SER A 119 -31.29 7.71 -11.13
N TYR A 120 -32.01 8.21 -10.10
CA TYR A 120 -31.39 8.67 -8.86
C TYR A 120 -31.18 7.52 -7.89
N ASP A 121 -29.90 7.16 -7.69
CA ASP A 121 -29.45 6.14 -6.73
C ASP A 121 -28.99 6.79 -5.42
N PRO A 122 -29.74 6.64 -4.30
CA PRO A 122 -29.35 7.19 -3.00
C PRO A 122 -28.03 6.64 -2.45
N TYR A 123 -27.66 5.41 -2.81
CA TYR A 123 -26.39 4.81 -2.37
C TYR A 123 -25.23 5.48 -3.11
N LYS A 124 -25.32 5.57 -4.42
CA LYS A 124 -24.35 6.27 -5.27
C LYS A 124 -24.15 7.71 -4.82
N ALA A 125 -25.26 8.43 -4.59
CA ALA A 125 -25.22 9.80 -4.10
C ALA A 125 -24.58 9.92 -2.70
N ALA A 126 -24.84 8.97 -1.80
CA ALA A 126 -24.25 8.95 -0.45
C ALA A 126 -22.72 8.83 -0.52
N TYR A 127 -22.21 7.82 -1.21
CA TYR A 127 -20.77 7.62 -1.34
C TYR A 127 -20.06 8.74 -2.12
N GLY A 128 -20.73 9.31 -3.13
CA GLY A 128 -20.24 10.47 -3.85
C GLY A 128 -20.13 11.75 -3.00
N SER A 129 -21.04 11.91 -2.02
CA SER A 129 -21.07 13.08 -1.13
C SER A 129 -20.18 12.94 0.12
N MET A 130 -19.69 11.74 0.42
CA MET A 130 -18.78 11.53 1.55
C MET A 130 -17.46 12.29 1.37
N PRO A 131 -16.86 12.79 2.47
CA PRO A 131 -15.58 13.48 2.39
C PRO A 131 -14.48 12.58 1.80
N THR A 132 -13.49 13.18 1.14
CA THR A 132 -12.36 12.44 0.56
C THR A 132 -11.37 11.95 1.62
N HIS A 133 -11.45 12.48 2.84
CA HIS A 133 -10.57 12.12 3.97
C HIS A 133 -11.35 12.20 5.29
N ALA A 134 -10.84 11.54 6.32
CA ALA A 134 -11.47 11.56 7.63
C ALA A 134 -11.31 12.93 8.31
N ALA A 135 -12.33 13.36 9.04
CA ALA A 135 -12.33 14.64 9.75
C ALA A 135 -11.23 14.71 10.83
N SER A 136 -10.92 13.58 11.45
CA SER A 136 -9.91 13.50 12.51
C SER A 136 -8.46 13.57 12.00
N ASN A 137 -8.21 13.10 10.76
CA ASN A 137 -6.87 13.07 10.17
C ASN A 137 -6.94 13.02 8.64
N GLN A 138 -6.42 14.05 8.00
CA GLN A 138 -6.43 14.19 6.54
C GLN A 138 -5.56 13.16 5.79
N ALA A 139 -4.63 12.48 6.47
CA ALA A 139 -3.86 11.39 5.88
C ALA A 139 -4.68 10.10 5.73
N ILE A 140 -5.83 10.01 6.40
CA ILE A 140 -6.77 8.91 6.26
C ILE A 140 -7.73 9.27 5.12
N GLN A 141 -7.59 8.60 4.01
CA GLN A 141 -8.33 8.89 2.77
C GLN A 141 -9.36 7.82 2.48
N GLN A 142 -10.43 8.23 1.79
CA GLN A 142 -11.42 7.27 1.30
C GLN A 142 -10.81 6.48 0.15
N MET A 143 -10.79 5.15 0.27
CA MET A 143 -10.26 4.24 -0.73
C MET A 143 -11.07 2.94 -0.79
N TYR A 144 -10.83 2.18 -1.85
CA TYR A 144 -11.45 0.88 -2.07
C TYR A 144 -10.44 -0.21 -1.74
N ILE A 145 -10.70 -1.00 -0.69
CA ILE A 145 -9.82 -2.09 -0.24
C ILE A 145 -10.67 -3.35 -0.04
N ASN A 146 -10.16 -4.49 -0.50
CA ASN A 146 -10.81 -5.81 -0.27
C ASN A 146 -12.31 -5.86 -0.62
N GLY A 147 -12.71 -5.14 -1.67
CA GLY A 147 -14.07 -5.17 -2.16
C GLY A 147 -15.05 -4.19 -1.48
N HIS A 148 -14.58 -3.29 -0.63
CA HIS A 148 -15.43 -2.28 0.01
C HIS A 148 -14.75 -0.92 0.14
N PHE A 149 -15.55 0.14 0.26
CA PHE A 149 -15.08 1.48 0.57
C PHE A 149 -14.81 1.61 2.06
N CYS A 150 -13.64 2.14 2.39
CA CYS A 150 -13.28 2.50 3.76
C CYS A 150 -12.35 3.71 3.78
N TYR A 151 -12.15 4.26 4.97
CA TYR A 151 -11.17 5.29 5.25
C TYR A 151 -9.92 4.64 5.81
N ALA A 152 -8.81 4.77 5.11
CA ALA A 152 -7.59 4.04 5.41
C ALA A 152 -6.34 4.90 5.26
N TYR A 153 -5.26 4.49 5.90
CA TYR A 153 -3.91 4.95 5.59
C TYR A 153 -3.40 4.18 4.38
N LYS A 154 -3.21 4.87 3.28
CA LYS A 154 -2.60 4.29 2.08
C LYS A 154 -1.08 4.29 2.19
N PHE A 155 -0.47 3.22 1.72
CA PHE A 155 0.98 3.07 1.68
C PHE A 155 1.42 2.26 0.46
N GLY A 156 2.65 2.49 0.03
CA GLY A 156 3.35 1.65 -0.93
C GLY A 156 4.34 0.73 -0.23
N ILE A 157 4.54 -0.45 -0.79
CA ILE A 157 5.53 -1.44 -0.34
C ILE A 157 6.46 -1.78 -1.49
N ILE A 158 7.76 -1.82 -1.21
CA ILE A 158 8.74 -2.46 -2.08
C ILE A 158 9.19 -3.75 -1.42
N THR A 159 9.06 -4.88 -2.12
CA THR A 159 9.64 -6.16 -1.72
C THR A 159 10.68 -6.60 -2.76
N ASN A 160 11.63 -7.41 -2.36
CA ASN A 160 12.47 -8.10 -3.32
C ASN A 160 11.83 -9.43 -3.78
N GLY A 161 12.43 -10.12 -4.74
CA GLY A 161 11.93 -11.40 -5.25
C GLY A 161 11.98 -12.56 -4.24
N LEU A 162 12.69 -12.39 -3.11
CA LEU A 162 12.65 -13.31 -1.97
C LEU A 162 11.41 -13.09 -1.08
N GLY A 163 10.57 -12.09 -1.39
CA GLY A 163 9.40 -11.71 -0.59
C GLY A 163 9.75 -10.91 0.67
N ILE A 164 10.96 -10.38 0.78
CA ILE A 164 11.40 -9.58 1.93
C ILE A 164 11.08 -8.12 1.66
N VAL A 165 10.38 -7.48 2.60
CA VAL A 165 10.03 -6.05 2.52
C VAL A 165 11.31 -5.22 2.61
N ARG A 166 11.46 -4.29 1.65
CA ARG A 166 12.61 -3.38 1.52
C ARG A 166 12.24 -1.93 1.77
N ASP A 167 10.99 -1.54 1.53
CA ASP A 167 10.47 -0.21 1.89
C ASP A 167 8.98 -0.28 2.23
N ILE A 168 8.55 0.61 3.13
CA ILE A 168 7.15 0.89 3.43
C ILE A 168 7.03 2.41 3.52
N THR A 169 6.35 3.01 2.56
CA THR A 169 6.12 4.46 2.51
C THR A 169 4.64 4.78 2.68
N PHE A 170 4.28 5.48 3.77
CA PHE A 170 2.92 5.98 3.98
C PHE A 170 2.70 7.29 3.21
N TYR A 171 1.59 7.39 2.46
CA TYR A 171 1.23 8.59 1.71
C TYR A 171 0.56 9.62 2.61
N ASN A 172 1.28 10.00 3.66
CA ASN A 172 0.85 10.98 4.64
C ASN A 172 1.19 12.41 4.20
N ARG A 173 0.91 13.37 5.08
CA ARG A 173 1.16 14.79 4.80
C ARG A 173 2.64 15.10 4.54
N ASP A 174 3.55 14.40 5.19
CA ASP A 174 4.99 14.65 5.05
C ASP A 174 5.49 14.14 3.71
N PHE A 175 5.02 12.97 3.26
CA PHE A 175 5.26 12.46 1.92
C PHE A 175 4.76 13.44 0.84
N LEU A 176 3.52 13.93 0.97
CA LEU A 176 2.96 14.87 0.00
C LEU A 176 3.67 16.26 0.01
N LYS A 177 4.21 16.69 1.15
CA LYS A 177 5.02 17.91 1.20
C LYS A 177 6.39 17.74 0.56
N ALA A 178 7.00 16.55 0.69
CA ALA A 178 8.27 16.23 0.04
C ALA A 178 8.12 16.12 -1.48
N HIS A 179 6.92 15.77 -1.96
CA HIS A 179 6.60 15.59 -3.38
C HIS A 179 5.46 16.52 -3.84
N PRO A 180 5.67 17.84 -3.93
CA PRO A 180 4.61 18.81 -4.24
C PRO A 180 4.00 18.68 -5.64
N ASP A 181 4.70 18.00 -6.56
CA ASP A 181 4.21 17.73 -7.92
C ASP A 181 3.12 16.64 -7.96
N ILE A 182 2.95 15.92 -6.87
CA ILE A 182 1.89 14.91 -6.75
C ILE A 182 0.56 15.61 -6.49
N VAL A 183 -0.32 15.61 -7.49
CA VAL A 183 -1.71 16.07 -7.33
C VAL A 183 -2.60 14.91 -6.94
N VAL A 184 -3.09 14.94 -5.71
CA VAL A 184 -4.18 14.05 -5.25
C VAL A 184 -5.50 14.65 -5.73
N GLY A 185 -6.13 14.00 -6.69
CA GLY A 185 -7.38 14.51 -7.28
C GLY A 185 -8.39 13.38 -7.49
N LYS A 186 -9.64 13.70 -7.22
CA LYS A 186 -10.78 12.86 -7.60
C LYS A 186 -10.82 12.77 -9.12
N LYS A 187 -10.80 11.56 -9.68
CA LYS A 187 -10.86 11.37 -11.13
C LYS A 187 -12.26 11.51 -11.69
N SER A 188 -13.28 11.04 -10.96
CA SER A 188 -14.68 11.12 -11.33
C SER A 188 -15.59 11.24 -10.10
N ASP A 189 -16.88 11.44 -10.34
CA ASP A 189 -17.90 11.43 -9.28
C ASP A 189 -18.48 10.02 -9.03
N SER A 190 -17.87 8.99 -9.63
CA SER A 190 -18.28 7.61 -9.37
C SER A 190 -18.02 7.22 -7.91
N PRO A 191 -18.97 6.59 -7.22
CA PRO A 191 -18.78 6.08 -5.88
C PRO A 191 -17.76 4.93 -5.83
N ASP A 192 -17.59 4.22 -6.94
CA ASP A 192 -16.68 3.08 -7.05
C ASP A 192 -15.24 3.49 -7.35
N GLU A 193 -14.96 4.79 -7.37
CA GLU A 193 -13.65 5.30 -7.62
C GLU A 193 -12.89 5.56 -6.32
N ASP A 194 -11.69 4.99 -6.26
CA ASP A 194 -10.73 5.30 -5.20
C ASP A 194 -10.32 6.78 -5.27
N LYS A 195 -10.54 7.50 -4.18
CA LYS A 195 -10.24 8.94 -4.04
C LYS A 195 -8.87 9.19 -3.44
N SER A 196 -8.10 8.14 -3.18
CA SER A 196 -6.75 8.24 -2.67
C SER A 196 -5.72 8.58 -3.77
N LEU A 197 -4.48 8.76 -3.38
CA LEU A 197 -3.38 8.93 -4.32
C LEU A 197 -3.29 7.72 -5.26
N ALA A 198 -3.28 7.98 -6.57
CA ALA A 198 -3.14 6.92 -7.56
C ALA A 198 -1.76 6.26 -7.50
N ASP A 199 -1.71 4.94 -7.58
CA ASP A 199 -0.50 4.12 -7.44
C ASP A 199 0.58 4.52 -8.45
N SER A 200 0.17 4.75 -9.70
CA SER A 200 1.06 5.19 -10.77
C SER A 200 1.72 6.56 -10.53
N LYS A 201 1.13 7.41 -9.69
CA LYS A 201 1.73 8.70 -9.32
C LYS A 201 2.67 8.59 -8.13
N ALA A 202 2.45 7.60 -7.26
CA ALA A 202 3.28 7.37 -6.09
C ALA A 202 4.55 6.59 -6.40
N LEU A 203 4.55 5.76 -7.44
CA LEU A 203 5.63 4.83 -7.76
C LEU A 203 7.01 5.51 -7.84
N LEU A 204 7.15 6.52 -8.69
CA LEU A 204 8.46 7.16 -8.92
C LEU A 204 8.98 7.88 -7.69
N PRO A 205 8.18 8.71 -7.00
CA PRO A 205 8.60 9.30 -5.73
C PRO A 205 9.08 8.27 -4.71
N VAL A 206 8.34 7.15 -4.54
CA VAL A 206 8.73 6.10 -3.61
C VAL A 206 10.05 5.44 -4.02
N LEU A 207 10.25 5.16 -5.31
CA LEU A 207 11.52 4.58 -5.80
C LEU A 207 12.69 5.56 -5.62
N ILE A 208 12.49 6.84 -5.91
CA ILE A 208 13.53 7.87 -5.72
C ILE A 208 13.93 7.95 -4.25
N ASP A 209 12.95 8.05 -3.34
CA ASP A 209 13.19 8.08 -1.89
C ASP A 209 13.91 6.81 -1.41
N PHE A 210 13.50 5.64 -1.93
CA PHE A 210 14.15 4.37 -1.61
C PHE A 210 15.64 4.37 -1.97
N PHE A 211 16.01 4.76 -3.19
CA PHE A 211 17.41 4.79 -3.62
C PHE A 211 18.24 5.86 -2.89
N GLN A 212 17.60 6.96 -2.46
CA GLN A 212 18.27 7.94 -1.62
C GLN A 212 18.57 7.41 -0.22
N LYS A 213 17.64 6.64 0.38
CA LYS A 213 17.83 6.01 1.69
C LYS A 213 18.85 4.86 1.63
N HIS A 214 18.84 4.09 0.54
CA HIS A 214 19.60 2.85 0.38
C HIS A 214 20.54 2.86 -0.84
N PRO A 215 21.55 3.76 -0.87
CA PRO A 215 22.38 3.98 -2.06
C PRO A 215 23.25 2.77 -2.46
N LEU A 216 23.42 1.79 -1.57
CA LEU A 216 24.18 0.57 -1.84
C LEU A 216 23.33 -0.58 -2.41
N ILE A 217 22.01 -0.44 -2.42
CA ILE A 217 21.10 -1.46 -2.95
C ILE A 217 20.94 -1.23 -4.47
N ALA A 218 21.31 -2.24 -5.24
CA ALA A 218 21.23 -2.19 -6.71
C ALA A 218 20.06 -3.06 -7.21
N LEU A 219 18.91 -2.43 -7.43
CA LEU A 219 17.75 -3.09 -8.05
C LEU A 219 17.88 -3.03 -9.58
N LYS A 220 17.62 -4.16 -10.26
CA LYS A 220 17.79 -4.31 -11.71
C LYS A 220 16.48 -4.62 -12.43
N THR A 221 15.54 -5.23 -11.75
CA THR A 221 14.29 -5.71 -12.34
C THR A 221 13.10 -5.15 -11.57
N PHE A 222 12.21 -4.47 -12.26
CA PHE A 222 10.96 -3.98 -11.70
C PHE A 222 9.81 -4.94 -12.00
N LEU A 223 8.93 -5.19 -11.01
CA LEU A 223 7.66 -5.88 -11.19
C LEU A 223 6.54 -5.02 -10.59
N GLY A 224 5.45 -4.87 -11.33
CA GLY A 224 4.27 -4.14 -10.88
C GLY A 224 3.01 -4.68 -11.54
N ASP A 225 1.86 -4.25 -11.08
CA ASP A 225 0.57 -4.62 -11.64
C ASP A 225 0.23 -3.81 -12.92
N ALA A 226 -0.91 -4.12 -13.55
CA ALA A 226 -1.36 -3.43 -14.77
C ALA A 226 -1.67 -1.93 -14.56
N ALA A 227 -1.79 -1.43 -13.34
CA ALA A 227 -1.97 -0.01 -13.07
C ALA A 227 -0.76 0.83 -13.53
N PHE A 228 0.41 0.21 -13.57
CA PHE A 228 1.68 0.82 -14.01
C PHE A 228 1.93 0.72 -15.52
N ASP A 229 1.06 0.09 -16.29
CA ASP A 229 1.19 -0.03 -17.75
C ASP A 229 0.91 1.32 -18.43
N ALA A 230 1.96 2.14 -18.51
CA ALA A 230 1.95 3.45 -19.18
C ALA A 230 3.35 3.82 -19.67
N ILE A 231 3.43 4.41 -20.87
CA ILE A 231 4.71 4.76 -21.54
C ILE A 231 5.60 5.65 -20.65
N ASN A 232 5.02 6.62 -19.97
CA ASN A 232 5.77 7.50 -19.07
C ASN A 232 6.38 6.73 -17.89
N ILE A 233 5.70 5.72 -17.36
CA ILE A 233 6.24 4.87 -16.28
C ILE A 233 7.43 4.08 -16.79
N TYR A 234 7.33 3.44 -17.95
CA TYR A 234 8.47 2.72 -18.54
C TYR A 234 9.68 3.64 -18.78
N LYS A 235 9.45 4.83 -19.34
CA LYS A 235 10.53 5.82 -19.53
C LYS A 235 11.22 6.13 -18.21
N SER A 236 10.48 6.47 -17.19
CA SER A 236 11.07 6.84 -15.91
C SER A 236 11.78 5.64 -15.24
N LEU A 237 11.23 4.43 -15.33
CA LEU A 237 11.89 3.23 -14.80
C LEU A 237 13.25 2.98 -15.47
N PHE A 238 13.35 3.14 -16.79
CA PHE A 238 14.58 2.86 -17.53
C PHE A 238 15.55 4.04 -17.59
N GLU A 239 15.05 5.24 -17.85
CA GLU A 239 15.89 6.42 -18.13
C GLU A 239 16.26 7.18 -16.85
N GLU A 240 15.34 7.29 -15.87
CA GLU A 240 15.57 8.05 -14.64
C GLU A 240 16.07 7.17 -13.49
N ILE A 241 15.44 6.00 -13.30
CA ILE A 241 15.79 5.09 -12.19
C ILE A 241 16.90 4.12 -12.59
N GLY A 242 16.96 3.70 -13.87
CA GLY A 242 18.01 2.82 -14.38
C GLY A 242 17.73 1.31 -14.24
N PHE A 243 16.46 0.88 -14.13
CA PHE A 243 16.13 -0.54 -14.21
C PHE A 243 16.54 -1.12 -15.56
N GLN A 244 16.98 -2.38 -15.56
CA GLN A 244 17.35 -3.09 -16.78
C GLN A 244 16.17 -3.85 -17.40
N LYS A 245 15.18 -4.22 -16.58
CA LYS A 245 13.97 -4.96 -16.97
C LYS A 245 12.77 -4.46 -16.17
N ALA A 246 11.60 -4.47 -16.82
CA ALA A 246 10.32 -4.23 -16.15
C ALA A 246 9.28 -5.24 -16.63
N PHE A 247 8.58 -5.87 -15.70
CA PHE A 247 7.49 -6.81 -15.96
C PHE A 247 6.20 -6.22 -15.40
N ILE A 248 5.37 -5.69 -16.28
CA ILE A 248 4.09 -5.06 -15.98
C ILE A 248 3.05 -5.69 -16.93
N PRO A 249 1.98 -6.30 -16.41
CA PRO A 249 0.91 -6.84 -17.24
C PRO A 249 0.25 -5.75 -18.07
N LEU A 250 -0.11 -6.07 -19.32
CA LEU A 250 -0.86 -5.14 -20.18
C LEU A 250 -2.26 -4.88 -19.60
N LYS A 251 -2.73 -3.64 -19.72
CA LYS A 251 -4.13 -3.31 -19.43
C LYS A 251 -5.04 -4.02 -20.44
N THR A 252 -5.87 -4.93 -19.98
CA THR A 252 -6.74 -5.83 -20.76
C THR A 252 -7.79 -5.13 -21.65
N LYS A 253 -7.81 -3.81 -21.71
CA LYS A 253 -8.77 -3.03 -22.53
C LYS A 253 -8.26 -2.60 -23.90
N LEU A 254 -7.10 -3.03 -24.31
CA LEU A 254 -6.76 -3.03 -25.74
C LEU A 254 -7.47 -4.25 -26.35
N SER A 255 -8.71 -4.06 -26.78
CA SER A 255 -9.30 -4.92 -27.80
C SER A 255 -8.40 -4.78 -29.02
N VAL A 256 -7.55 -5.75 -29.22
CA VAL A 256 -6.75 -5.88 -30.43
C VAL A 256 -7.68 -6.43 -31.50
N GLU A 257 -8.69 -5.63 -31.88
CA GLU A 257 -9.45 -5.87 -33.09
C GLU A 257 -8.49 -5.61 -34.27
N GLY A 258 -8.08 -6.68 -34.92
CA GLY A 258 -7.40 -6.62 -36.24
C GLY A 258 -5.90 -6.81 -36.22
N THR A 259 -5.27 -7.36 -35.20
CA THR A 259 -3.88 -7.84 -35.29
C THR A 259 -3.83 -9.37 -35.38
N ASP A 260 -3.38 -9.89 -36.49
CA ASP A 260 -3.03 -11.29 -36.66
C ASP A 260 -1.85 -11.61 -35.72
N TYR A 261 -2.10 -12.32 -34.64
CA TYR A 261 -1.06 -12.91 -33.83
C TYR A 261 -1.16 -14.43 -33.86
N THR A 262 -0.02 -15.09 -33.88
CA THR A 262 0.07 -16.53 -33.68
C THR A 262 0.47 -16.79 -32.22
N VAL A 263 -0.04 -17.88 -31.65
CA VAL A 263 0.35 -18.33 -30.32
C VAL A 263 1.32 -19.49 -30.51
N ASN A 264 2.47 -19.44 -29.86
CA ASN A 264 3.44 -20.53 -29.91
C ASN A 264 2.96 -21.76 -29.11
N GLU A 265 3.70 -22.88 -29.21
CA GLU A 265 3.41 -24.14 -28.53
C GLU A 265 3.20 -24.01 -26.99
N ASN A 266 3.72 -22.95 -26.37
CA ASN A 266 3.63 -22.67 -24.95
C ASN A 266 2.51 -21.65 -24.63
N GLY A 267 1.64 -21.31 -25.56
CA GLY A 267 0.56 -20.36 -25.36
C GLY A 267 1.00 -18.88 -25.34
N ILE A 268 2.22 -18.59 -25.77
CA ILE A 268 2.76 -17.22 -25.79
C ILE A 268 2.45 -16.58 -27.15
N PRO A 269 1.79 -15.39 -27.19
CA PRO A 269 1.53 -14.68 -28.42
C PRO A 269 2.85 -14.34 -29.14
N SER A 270 2.94 -14.68 -30.41
CA SER A 270 4.05 -14.31 -31.30
C SER A 270 3.51 -13.53 -32.50
N GLY A 271 4.26 -12.54 -33.01
CA GLY A 271 3.84 -11.72 -34.13
C GLY A 271 3.12 -10.42 -33.76
N ILE A 272 2.81 -10.17 -32.52
CA ILE A 272 2.47 -8.83 -32.11
C ILE A 272 3.77 -8.02 -32.15
N SER A 273 3.75 -6.90 -32.84
CA SER A 273 4.73 -5.84 -32.62
C SER A 273 4.60 -5.42 -31.16
N LEU A 274 5.34 -6.10 -30.29
CA LEU A 274 5.40 -5.83 -28.87
C LEU A 274 6.08 -4.49 -28.66
N LEU A 275 5.35 -3.42 -28.89
CA LEU A 275 5.68 -2.08 -28.38
C LEU A 275 5.78 -2.08 -26.82
N ALA A 276 5.44 -3.19 -26.19
CA ALA A 276 5.48 -3.40 -24.76
C ALA A 276 6.73 -4.11 -24.24
N LEU A 277 7.58 -4.66 -25.10
CA LEU A 277 8.90 -5.14 -24.73
C LEU A 277 9.94 -4.15 -25.25
N TYR A 278 10.09 -3.02 -24.61
CA TYR A 278 11.31 -2.25 -24.73
C TYR A 278 12.46 -3.06 -24.10
N ILE A 279 12.95 -4.02 -24.85
CA ILE A 279 14.30 -4.54 -24.65
C ILE A 279 15.22 -3.50 -25.27
N TYR A 280 15.64 -2.52 -24.47
CA TYR A 280 16.79 -1.73 -24.84
C TYR A 280 18.00 -2.68 -24.85
N LYS A 281 18.57 -2.89 -26.04
CA LYS A 281 19.92 -3.40 -26.20
C LYS A 281 20.94 -2.37 -25.74
#